data_642295a3fc5018381c5d775699b39cfa
#
_entry.id   642295a3fc5018381c5d775699b39cfa
#
_cell.length_a   1.000
_cell.length_b   1.000
_cell.length_c   1.000
_cell.angle_alpha   90.00
_cell.angle_beta   90.00
_cell.angle_gamma   90.00
#
_symmetry.space_group_name_H-M   'P 1'
#
loop_
_entity.id
_entity.type
_entity.pdbx_description
1 polymer ?
#
loop_
_entity_poly.entity_id
_entity_poly.type
_entity_poly.pdbx_seq_one_letter_code
_entity_poly.pdbx_strand_id
1 'polypeptide(L)'
;MKNLGQLMKQAQEMQDKMAEMQGSLVSIEIEGVAGAGLVKVTLNGKGEMRRLHIDPTLANPDEAEILEDLIVAAHNDAKGKIEDRVQEETQKLMGGMSLPPGMKFPF
;
A
#
# COMPACT_ATOMS: atom_id res chain seq x y z
N MET A 1 13.26 33.78 -19.31
CA MET A 1 13.85 32.50 -19.77
C MET A 1 14.93 31.96 -18.86
N LYS A 2 15.43 32.80 -17.94
CA LYS A 2 16.43 32.30 -16.98
C LYS A 2 15.95 31.19 -16.08
N ASN A 3 14.61 31.05 -15.92
CA ASN A 3 14.03 30.05 -15.02
C ASN A 3 13.65 28.73 -15.69
N LEU A 4 13.80 28.62 -17.00
CA LEU A 4 13.40 27.41 -17.72
C LEU A 4 14.25 26.20 -17.31
N GLY A 5 15.57 26.39 -17.22
CA GLY A 5 16.47 25.33 -16.77
C GLY A 5 16.20 24.92 -15.33
N GLN A 6 15.85 25.88 -14.49
CA GLN A 6 15.49 25.62 -13.10
C GLN A 6 14.18 24.83 -13.00
N LEU A 7 13.20 25.20 -13.81
CA LEU A 7 11.93 24.48 -13.84
C LEU A 7 12.10 23.03 -14.31
N MET A 8 12.95 22.84 -15.32
CA MET A 8 13.26 21.49 -15.81
C MET A 8 13.99 20.68 -14.75
N LYS A 9 14.90 21.30 -14.02
CA LYS A 9 15.61 20.62 -12.93
C LYS A 9 14.66 20.22 -11.81
N GLN A 10 13.73 21.11 -11.44
CA GLN A 10 12.73 20.81 -10.41
C GLN A 10 11.81 19.68 -10.85
N ALA A 11 11.41 19.66 -12.13
CA ALA A 11 10.60 18.58 -12.65
C ALA A 11 11.35 17.24 -12.61
N GLN A 12 12.63 17.26 -12.95
CA GLN A 12 13.47 16.08 -12.88
C GLN A 12 13.61 15.56 -11.45
N GLU A 13 13.85 16.46 -10.51
CA GLU A 13 13.94 16.11 -9.09
C GLU A 13 12.64 15.49 -8.58
N MET A 14 11.50 16.04 -9.00
CA MET A 14 10.20 15.49 -8.63
C MET A 14 10.01 14.09 -9.20
N GLN A 15 10.39 13.88 -10.45
CA GLN A 15 10.32 12.55 -11.07
C GLN A 15 11.21 11.55 -10.34
N ASP A 16 12.40 11.97 -9.96
CA ASP A 16 13.33 11.10 -9.22
C ASP A 16 12.76 10.73 -7.86
N LYS A 17 12.16 11.68 -7.15
CA LYS A 17 11.53 11.42 -5.86
C LYS A 17 10.34 10.48 -5.99
N MET A 18 9.54 10.64 -7.03
CA MET A 18 8.40 9.75 -7.27
C MET A 18 8.86 8.34 -7.61
N ALA A 19 9.93 8.21 -8.39
CA ALA A 19 10.51 6.91 -8.70
C ALA A 19 11.05 6.22 -7.45
N GLU A 20 11.73 6.98 -6.58
CA GLU A 20 12.20 6.46 -5.29
C GLU A 20 11.03 6.00 -4.42
N MET A 21 9.97 6.78 -4.37
CA MET A 21 8.79 6.44 -3.59
C MET A 21 8.16 5.14 -4.09
N GLN A 22 7.99 5.00 -5.41
CA GLN A 22 7.44 3.79 -5.99
C GLN A 22 8.34 2.57 -5.72
N GLY A 23 9.65 2.76 -5.77
CA GLY A 23 10.60 1.71 -5.41
C GLY A 23 10.50 1.31 -3.96
N SER A 24 10.32 2.28 -3.06
CA SER A 24 10.17 1.99 -1.64
C SER A 24 8.85 1.31 -1.31
N LEU A 25 7.79 1.57 -2.08
CA LEU A 25 6.50 0.90 -1.88
C LEU A 25 6.61 -0.61 -2.07
N VAL A 26 7.44 -1.06 -3.00
CA VAL A 26 7.65 -2.51 -3.22
C VAL A 26 8.24 -3.18 -1.99
N SER A 27 9.09 -2.48 -1.24
CA SER A 27 9.74 -3.03 -0.05
C SER A 27 8.91 -2.88 1.23
N ILE A 28 7.83 -2.08 1.21
CA ILE A 28 6.92 -1.99 2.34
C ILE A 28 6.08 -3.26 2.38
N GLU A 29 6.02 -3.90 3.54
CA GLU A 29 5.16 -5.06 3.74
C GLU A 29 4.18 -4.76 4.86
N ILE A 30 2.89 -4.96 4.57
CA ILE A 30 1.79 -4.68 5.49
C ILE A 30 0.97 -5.95 5.65
N GLU A 31 0.75 -6.34 6.91
CA GLU A 31 -0.04 -7.51 7.23
C GLU A 31 -1.48 -7.14 7.55
N GLY A 32 -2.42 -7.78 6.88
CA GLY A 32 -3.82 -7.74 7.21
C GLY A 32 -4.23 -9.04 7.88
N VAL A 33 -5.15 -8.96 8.82
CA VAL A 33 -5.59 -10.12 9.59
C VAL A 33 -7.11 -10.21 9.60
N ALA A 34 -7.62 -11.43 9.69
CA ALA A 34 -9.04 -11.70 9.87
C ALA A 34 -9.22 -12.93 10.74
N GLY A 35 -10.40 -13.03 11.39
CA GLY A 35 -10.70 -14.18 12.23
C GLY A 35 -9.77 -14.31 13.42
N ALA A 36 -9.41 -13.20 14.05
CA ALA A 36 -8.48 -13.16 15.19
C ALA A 36 -7.13 -13.80 14.87
N GLY A 37 -6.65 -13.63 13.65
CA GLY A 37 -5.35 -14.12 13.22
C GLY A 37 -5.37 -15.49 12.54
N LEU A 38 -6.55 -16.06 12.31
CA LEU A 38 -6.67 -17.33 11.59
C LEU A 38 -6.24 -17.20 10.14
N VAL A 39 -6.44 -16.03 9.53
CA VAL A 39 -5.96 -15.76 8.18
C VAL A 39 -5.16 -14.45 8.22
N LYS A 40 -3.97 -14.48 7.64
CA LYS A 40 -3.09 -13.33 7.55
C LYS A 40 -2.64 -13.17 6.10
N VAL A 41 -2.78 -11.96 5.58
CA VAL A 41 -2.35 -11.62 4.23
C VAL A 41 -1.28 -10.54 4.33
N THR A 42 -0.15 -10.73 3.65
CA THR A 42 0.89 -9.71 3.58
C THR A 42 0.92 -9.15 2.17
N LEU A 43 0.67 -7.84 2.06
CA LEU A 43 0.75 -7.12 0.78
C LEU A 43 1.93 -6.16 0.82
N ASN A 44 2.50 -5.85 -0.35
CA ASN A 44 3.46 -4.75 -0.42
C ASN A 44 2.71 -3.44 -0.67
N GLY A 45 3.44 -2.32 -0.72
CA GLY A 45 2.83 -1.01 -0.91
C GLY A 45 2.13 -0.81 -2.25
N LYS A 46 2.36 -1.70 -3.21
CA LYS A 46 1.66 -1.68 -4.49
C LYS A 46 0.42 -2.56 -4.51
N GLY A 47 0.11 -3.21 -3.40
CA GLY A 47 -1.05 -4.08 -3.29
C GLY A 47 -0.81 -5.50 -3.76
N GLU A 48 0.43 -5.87 -4.04
CA GLU A 48 0.75 -7.24 -4.42
C GLU A 48 0.80 -8.14 -3.19
N MET A 49 0.18 -9.31 -3.29
CA MET A 49 0.22 -10.27 -2.18
C MET A 49 1.55 -11.00 -2.18
N ARG A 50 2.27 -10.85 -1.08
CA ARG A 50 3.60 -11.47 -0.92
C ARG A 50 3.52 -12.78 -0.14
N ARG A 51 2.61 -12.87 0.81
CA ARG A 51 2.44 -14.07 1.64
C ARG A 51 0.99 -14.20 2.05
N LEU A 52 0.59 -15.43 2.25
CA LEU A 52 -0.72 -15.79 2.78
C LEU A 52 -0.51 -16.87 3.82
N HIS A 53 -1.05 -16.66 5.02
CA HIS A 53 -1.03 -17.66 6.07
C HIS A 53 -2.44 -18.03 6.46
N ILE A 54 -2.71 -19.34 6.48
CA ILE A 54 -4.01 -19.88 6.83
C ILE A 54 -3.80 -20.85 7.97
N ASP A 55 -4.58 -20.68 9.04
CA ASP A 55 -4.55 -21.64 10.15
C ASP A 55 -5.01 -23.02 9.65
N PRO A 56 -4.30 -24.09 10.00
CA PRO A 56 -4.65 -25.43 9.52
C PRO A 56 -6.07 -25.88 9.84
N THR A 57 -6.69 -25.33 10.87
CA THR A 57 -8.07 -25.69 11.22
C THR A 57 -9.08 -25.26 10.17
N LEU A 58 -8.72 -24.28 9.33
CA LEU A 58 -9.57 -23.82 8.24
C LEU A 58 -9.32 -24.54 6.92
N ALA A 59 -8.29 -25.36 6.85
CA ALA A 59 -7.86 -26.03 5.63
C ALA A 59 -8.60 -27.36 5.45
N ASN A 60 -9.93 -27.29 5.44
CA ASN A 60 -10.77 -28.44 5.17
C ASN A 60 -12.02 -28.04 4.40
N PRO A 61 -12.66 -28.98 3.67
CA PRO A 61 -13.81 -28.64 2.82
C PRO A 61 -14.99 -28.04 3.57
N ASP A 62 -15.21 -28.43 4.82
CA ASP A 62 -16.34 -27.95 5.61
C ASP A 62 -16.19 -26.49 6.01
N GLU A 63 -14.96 -25.98 5.97
CA GLU A 63 -14.64 -24.59 6.34
C GLU A 63 -14.34 -23.70 5.13
N ALA A 64 -14.56 -24.19 3.91
CA ALA A 64 -14.18 -23.48 2.69
C ALA A 64 -14.82 -22.11 2.57
N GLU A 65 -16.12 -22.00 2.86
CA GLU A 65 -16.85 -20.74 2.79
C GLU A 65 -16.30 -19.71 3.79
N ILE A 66 -16.06 -20.17 5.02
CA ILE A 66 -15.49 -19.32 6.06
C ILE A 66 -14.10 -18.86 5.64
N LEU A 67 -13.30 -19.76 5.10
CA LEU A 67 -11.95 -19.44 4.64
C LEU A 67 -11.97 -18.39 3.54
N GLU A 68 -12.86 -18.53 2.57
CA GLU A 68 -13.00 -17.54 1.49
C GLU A 68 -13.31 -16.14 2.04
N ASP A 69 -14.27 -16.06 2.96
CA ASP A 69 -14.66 -14.78 3.56
C ASP A 69 -13.53 -14.17 4.37
N LEU A 70 -12.79 -14.99 5.11
CA LEU A 70 -11.67 -14.50 5.92
C LEU A 70 -10.51 -14.02 5.06
N ILE A 71 -10.25 -14.68 3.92
CA ILE A 71 -9.20 -14.22 2.99
C ILE A 71 -9.58 -12.85 2.42
N VAL A 72 -10.82 -12.67 2.01
CA VAL A 72 -11.30 -11.38 1.51
C VAL A 72 -11.15 -10.31 2.59
N ALA A 73 -11.57 -10.61 3.80
CA ALA A 73 -11.49 -9.65 4.92
C ALA A 73 -10.04 -9.29 5.26
N ALA A 74 -9.15 -10.28 5.29
CA ALA A 74 -7.73 -10.05 5.58
C ALA A 74 -7.05 -9.21 4.49
N HIS A 75 -7.38 -9.49 3.23
CA HIS A 75 -6.87 -8.71 2.10
C HIS A 75 -7.33 -7.26 2.19
N ASN A 76 -8.60 -7.04 2.45
CA ASN A 76 -9.16 -5.68 2.55
C ASN A 76 -8.59 -4.94 3.75
N ASP A 77 -8.33 -5.62 4.85
CA ASP A 77 -7.66 -5.04 6.01
C ASP A 77 -6.25 -4.55 5.66
N ALA A 78 -5.48 -5.41 4.99
CA ALA A 78 -4.14 -5.05 4.53
C ALA A 78 -4.17 -3.88 3.55
N LYS A 79 -5.11 -3.89 2.62
CA LYS A 79 -5.24 -2.83 1.61
C LYS A 79 -5.54 -1.48 2.25
N GLY A 80 -6.43 -1.45 3.24
CA GLY A 80 -6.73 -0.22 3.98
C GLY A 80 -5.51 0.33 4.70
N LYS A 81 -4.72 -0.55 5.31
CA LYS A 81 -3.48 -0.17 5.97
C LYS A 81 -2.44 0.36 4.99
N ILE A 82 -2.37 -0.22 3.78
CA ILE A 82 -1.47 0.27 2.73
C ILE A 82 -1.86 1.68 2.29
N GLU A 83 -3.14 1.92 2.09
CA GLU A 83 -3.62 3.25 1.69
C GLU A 83 -3.21 4.31 2.70
N ASP A 84 -3.35 4.01 3.99
CA ASP A 84 -2.91 4.90 5.05
C ASP A 84 -1.40 5.12 5.01
N ARG A 85 -0.63 4.05 4.80
CA ARG A 85 0.83 4.14 4.76
C ARG A 85 1.31 4.93 3.55
N VAL A 86 0.70 4.72 2.38
CA VAL A 86 1.03 5.46 1.16
C VAL A 86 0.75 6.95 1.35
N GLN A 87 -0.37 7.27 2.00
CA GLN A 87 -0.72 8.65 2.31
C GLN A 87 0.33 9.31 3.20
N GLU A 88 0.78 8.60 4.24
CA GLU A 88 1.85 9.09 5.11
C GLU A 88 3.15 9.34 4.35
N GLU A 89 3.56 8.39 3.52
CA GLU A 89 4.79 8.50 2.75
C GLU A 89 4.71 9.65 1.74
N THR A 90 3.53 9.84 1.13
CA THR A 90 3.30 10.95 0.21
C THR A 90 3.42 12.29 0.92
N GLN A 91 2.84 12.40 2.12
CA GLN A 91 2.94 13.63 2.91
C GLN A 91 4.38 13.97 3.27
N LYS A 92 5.15 12.96 3.63
CA LYS A 92 6.58 13.14 3.92
C LYS A 92 7.33 13.61 2.69
N LEU A 93 7.03 13.04 1.53
CA LEU A 93 7.66 13.42 0.26
C LEU A 93 7.35 14.87 -0.11
N MET A 94 6.14 15.30 0.17
CA MET A 94 5.69 16.67 -0.13
C MET A 94 6.18 17.72 0.87
N GLY A 95 6.94 17.30 1.87
CA GLY A 95 7.51 18.24 2.84
C GLY A 95 6.49 18.93 3.72
N GLY A 96 5.39 18.24 4.04
CA GLY A 96 4.33 18.80 4.87
C GLY A 96 3.29 19.61 4.13
N MET A 97 3.37 19.67 2.80
CA MET A 97 2.33 20.34 2.01
C MET A 97 1.07 19.49 2.03
N SER A 98 -0.04 20.12 2.43
CA SER A 98 -1.32 19.44 2.44
C SER A 98 -1.95 19.47 1.05
N LEU A 99 -2.57 18.36 0.66
CA LEU A 99 -3.32 18.31 -0.58
C LEU A 99 -4.64 19.07 -0.45
N PRO A 100 -5.04 19.79 -1.50
CA PRO A 100 -6.39 20.36 -1.52
C PRO A 100 -7.44 19.24 -1.35
N PRO A 101 -8.59 19.58 -0.74
CA PRO A 101 -9.67 18.58 -0.61
C PRO A 101 -10.07 18.01 -1.98
N GLY A 102 -10.23 16.71 -2.04
CA GLY A 102 -10.63 16.02 -3.26
C GLY A 102 -9.51 15.59 -4.17
N MET A 103 -8.27 16.01 -3.94
CA MET A 103 -7.13 15.54 -4.71
C MET A 103 -6.58 14.25 -4.15
N LYS A 104 -6.36 13.29 -5.05
CA LYS A 104 -5.76 11.99 -4.70
C LYS A 104 -4.56 11.74 -5.60
N PHE A 105 -3.54 11.11 -5.04
CA PHE A 105 -2.41 10.67 -5.86
C PHE A 105 -2.80 9.41 -6.64
N PRO A 106 -2.23 9.21 -7.83
CA PRO A 106 -2.54 8.04 -8.68
C PRO A 106 -1.77 6.79 -8.27
N PHE A 107 -1.73 6.51 -6.99
CA PHE A 107 -1.06 5.31 -6.48
C PHE A 107 -2.05 4.23 -6.13
#